data_04fd43b49827bad7199ea65052e832e8
#
_entry.id   04fd43b49827bad7199ea65052e832e8
#
_cell.length_a   1.000
_cell.length_b   1.000
_cell.length_c   1.000
_cell.angle_alpha   90.00
_cell.angle_beta   90.00
_cell.angle_gamma   90.00
#
_symmetry.space_group_name_H-M   'P 1'
#
loop_
_entity.id
_entity.type
_entity.pdbx_description
1 polymer ?
#
loop_
_entity_poly.entity_id
_entity_poly.type
_entity_poly.pdbx_seq_one_letter_code
_entity_poly.pdbx_strand_id
1 'polypeptide(L)'
;MTEHPEETHGGSAEGHPPAEARRSEQSTADSAPAEHSPAGGGRALPGASPFAGDDGSADPELARLLVEHAAGTTPLTAVVARLAQARVLIPVLAELEAEGTTDDGLRVDKEASAGVVALEAPDGRRALPVFTSVAAMAAWHPGARPVPADAARAALSAVSEDWALLVVDPAGPASALVPRPAVWAMARGLSWEPAVVDGVVAPEVARAVVAAVTGTPSVASVRAEAGRSQEVAVVLALEPGLTRAGLDAVLAQVNAALGADELVSERVDSLELRVGRAG
;
A
#
# COMPACT_ATOMS: atom_id res chain seq x y z
N MET A 1 42.99 -14.60 41.47
CA MET A 1 43.09 -13.99 42.78
C MET A 1 41.76 -13.25 42.93
N THR A 2 40.85 -14.06 43.48
CA THR A 2 40.05 -13.80 44.71
C THR A 2 38.92 -12.85 44.50
N GLU A 3 37.67 -13.04 44.82
CA GLU A 3 36.89 -14.13 45.42
C GLU A 3 35.44 -13.70 45.38
N HIS A 4 34.53 -14.62 45.22
CA HIS A 4 33.13 -14.54 45.61
C HIS A 4 32.98 -14.51 47.14
N PRO A 5 31.90 -14.08 47.76
CA PRO A 5 30.84 -15.01 48.18
C PRO A 5 29.43 -14.43 47.97
N GLU A 6 28.42 -15.23 47.62
CA GLU A 6 27.48 -16.12 48.31
C GLU A 6 27.02 -15.69 49.72
N GLU A 7 25.71 -15.67 49.87
CA GLU A 7 24.87 -16.31 50.90
C GLU A 7 23.45 -15.66 50.91
N THR A 8 22.42 -16.35 50.61
CA THR A 8 21.59 -17.43 51.17
C THR A 8 20.55 -16.95 52.20
N HIS A 9 19.44 -17.67 52.21
CA HIS A 9 18.36 -17.90 53.19
C HIS A 9 17.19 -16.95 53.14
N GLY A 10 15.98 -17.39 53.20
CA GLY A 10 15.24 -18.63 53.57
C GLY A 10 13.81 -18.20 53.69
N GLY A 11 12.82 -18.89 53.30
CA GLY A 11 12.29 -20.05 53.92
C GLY A 11 10.92 -19.81 54.49
N SER A 12 10.07 -20.76 54.24
CA SER A 12 8.93 -21.29 54.99
C SER A 12 7.55 -20.74 54.60
N ALA A 13 6.68 -21.48 53.97
CA ALA A 13 5.98 -22.75 54.29
C ALA A 13 4.70 -22.57 55.10
N GLU A 14 3.71 -23.40 54.75
CA GLU A 14 2.53 -23.88 55.49
C GLU A 14 1.27 -23.01 55.37
N GLY A 15 0.08 -23.51 55.10
CA GLY A 15 -0.41 -24.84 55.26
C GLY A 15 -1.84 -24.99 54.69
N HIS A 16 -2.09 -26.16 54.22
CA HIS A 16 -3.41 -26.75 54.03
C HIS A 16 -3.99 -27.22 55.36
N PRO A 17 -5.29 -27.27 55.58
CA PRO A 17 -5.98 -28.55 55.56
C PRO A 17 -7.51 -28.45 55.26
N PRO A 18 -8.35 -29.53 55.53
CA PRO A 18 -8.85 -30.39 54.50
C PRO A 18 -10.39 -30.45 54.44
N ALA A 19 -10.83 -31.37 53.55
CA ALA A 19 -12.20 -31.77 53.26
C ALA A 19 -13.04 -32.21 54.48
N GLU A 20 -14.33 -31.94 54.46
CA GLU A 20 -15.34 -32.83 55.08
C GLU A 20 -16.60 -32.96 54.20
N ALA A 21 -16.87 -34.20 53.98
CA ALA A 21 -18.04 -34.75 53.33
C ALA A 21 -19.30 -34.69 54.24
N ARG A 22 -20.45 -34.39 53.66
CA ARG A 22 -21.72 -34.98 54.20
C ARG A 22 -22.64 -35.39 53.06
N ARG A 23 -23.11 -36.59 53.24
CA ARG A 23 -23.99 -37.41 52.40
C ARG A 23 -25.45 -37.01 52.53
N SER A 24 -26.16 -37.39 51.46
CA SER A 24 -27.51 -37.95 51.35
C SER A 24 -28.70 -37.08 51.62
N GLU A 25 -29.53 -36.94 50.59
CA GLU A 25 -30.86 -37.60 50.63
C GLU A 25 -31.45 -37.63 49.24
N GLN A 26 -31.88 -38.87 48.86
CA GLN A 26 -32.66 -39.19 47.67
C GLN A 26 -34.11 -38.68 47.88
N SER A 27 -34.64 -38.05 46.85
CA SER A 27 -36.10 -38.05 46.63
C SER A 27 -36.39 -38.25 45.15
N THR A 28 -37.04 -39.32 44.92
CA THR A 28 -37.68 -39.76 43.69
C THR A 28 -38.91 -38.88 43.42
N ALA A 29 -39.06 -38.41 42.17
CA ALA A 29 -40.29 -38.43 41.42
C ALA A 29 -40.21 -37.62 40.11
N ASP A 30 -40.58 -38.29 39.14
CA ASP A 30 -41.48 -37.97 38.03
C ASP A 30 -40.85 -37.56 36.71
N SER A 31 -41.01 -38.52 35.80
CA SER A 31 -40.64 -38.44 34.38
C SER A 31 -41.66 -37.62 33.61
N ALA A 32 -41.22 -36.49 33.05
CA ALA A 32 -41.89 -35.91 31.91
C ALA A 32 -40.92 -35.86 30.73
N PRO A 33 -41.31 -36.17 29.50
CA PRO A 33 -40.39 -36.20 28.36
C PRO A 33 -39.95 -34.79 27.98
N ALA A 34 -38.64 -34.56 28.04
CA ALA A 34 -38.02 -33.35 27.53
C ALA A 34 -38.17 -33.31 26.01
N GLU A 35 -38.95 -32.39 25.53
CA GLU A 35 -38.99 -31.99 24.13
C GLU A 35 -37.59 -31.51 23.75
N HIS A 36 -36.95 -32.23 22.86
CA HIS A 36 -35.72 -31.81 22.19
C HIS A 36 -36.05 -30.66 21.25
N SER A 37 -35.90 -29.44 21.74
CA SER A 37 -35.72 -28.29 20.83
C SER A 37 -34.36 -28.40 20.19
N PRO A 38 -34.26 -28.52 18.86
CA PRO A 38 -33.00 -28.41 18.16
C PRO A 38 -32.60 -26.92 18.19
N ALA A 39 -31.78 -26.55 19.17
CA ALA A 39 -31.05 -25.28 19.11
C ALA A 39 -30.01 -25.38 17.97
N GLY A 40 -30.52 -25.42 16.75
CA GLY A 40 -29.74 -25.15 15.56
C GLY A 40 -29.42 -23.65 15.52
N GLY A 41 -28.38 -23.24 16.22
CA GLY A 41 -27.71 -21.98 15.98
C GLY A 41 -27.09 -21.99 14.59
N GLY A 42 -27.91 -21.89 13.56
CA GLY A 42 -27.47 -21.67 12.20
C GLY A 42 -26.68 -20.39 12.18
N ARG A 43 -25.38 -20.52 12.03
CA ARG A 43 -24.49 -19.38 11.73
C ARG A 43 -25.09 -18.73 10.49
N ALA A 44 -25.64 -17.53 10.64
CA ALA A 44 -26.19 -16.77 9.53
C ALA A 44 -25.14 -16.75 8.42
N LEU A 45 -25.51 -17.23 7.24
CA LEU A 45 -24.66 -17.14 6.07
C LEU A 45 -24.32 -15.66 5.88
N PRO A 46 -23.04 -15.32 5.55
CA PRO A 46 -22.70 -13.95 5.22
C PRO A 46 -23.70 -13.44 4.18
N GLY A 47 -24.19 -12.21 4.37
CA GLY A 47 -25.07 -11.57 3.39
C GLY A 47 -24.50 -11.70 1.98
N ALA A 48 -25.38 -11.72 0.96
CA ALA A 48 -24.95 -11.82 -0.43
C ALA A 48 -23.81 -10.83 -0.71
N SER A 49 -22.74 -11.30 -1.34
CA SER A 49 -21.61 -10.45 -1.76
C SER A 49 -22.17 -9.25 -2.58
N PRO A 50 -21.70 -8.01 -2.36
CA PRO A 50 -22.10 -6.89 -3.19
C PRO A 50 -21.81 -7.10 -4.68
N PHE A 51 -20.95 -8.10 -4.99
CA PHE A 51 -20.55 -8.48 -6.35
C PHE A 51 -21.24 -9.76 -6.84
N ALA A 52 -22.36 -10.21 -6.22
CA ALA A 52 -23.05 -11.43 -6.61
C ALA A 52 -23.61 -11.40 -8.06
N GLY A 53 -23.80 -10.22 -8.62
CA GLY A 53 -24.24 -10.02 -10.03
C GLY A 53 -23.12 -9.60 -10.97
N ASP A 54 -21.85 -9.64 -10.53
CA ASP A 54 -20.70 -9.25 -11.37
C ASP A 54 -20.44 -10.33 -12.44
N ASP A 55 -20.52 -9.94 -13.71
CA ASP A 55 -20.26 -10.83 -14.85
C ASP A 55 -18.78 -10.93 -15.23
N GLY A 56 -17.91 -10.23 -14.50
CA GLY A 56 -16.46 -10.18 -14.74
C GLY A 56 -16.03 -9.28 -15.89
N SER A 57 -16.94 -8.51 -16.49
CA SER A 57 -16.60 -7.55 -17.55
C SER A 57 -16.01 -6.27 -16.97
N ALA A 58 -15.26 -5.52 -17.80
CA ALA A 58 -14.72 -4.22 -17.43
C ALA A 58 -15.84 -3.16 -17.36
N ASP A 59 -15.67 -2.19 -16.47
CA ASP A 59 -16.44 -0.95 -16.53
C ASP A 59 -16.16 -0.25 -17.88
N PRO A 60 -17.19 0.01 -18.72
CA PRO A 60 -16.97 0.50 -20.08
C PRO A 60 -16.29 1.86 -20.13
N GLU A 61 -16.59 2.74 -19.16
CA GLU A 61 -15.99 4.07 -19.09
C GLU A 61 -14.53 4.01 -18.67
N LEU A 62 -14.21 3.15 -17.67
CA LEU A 62 -12.82 2.93 -17.26
C LEU A 62 -12.00 2.33 -18.41
N ALA A 63 -12.54 1.34 -19.12
CA ALA A 63 -11.87 0.72 -20.26
C ALA A 63 -11.57 1.75 -21.37
N ARG A 64 -12.53 2.64 -21.68
CA ARG A 64 -12.34 3.73 -22.64
C ARG A 64 -11.23 4.68 -22.19
N LEU A 65 -11.27 5.14 -20.92
CA LEU A 65 -10.28 6.06 -20.36
C LEU A 65 -8.87 5.47 -20.35
N LEU A 66 -8.72 4.18 -20.07
CA LEU A 66 -7.42 3.48 -20.12
C LEU A 66 -6.85 3.48 -21.53
N VAL A 67 -7.67 3.18 -22.55
CA VAL A 67 -7.24 3.21 -23.96
C VAL A 67 -6.83 4.61 -24.38
N GLU A 68 -7.62 5.63 -24.02
CA GLU A 68 -7.31 7.03 -24.32
C GLU A 68 -6.05 7.51 -23.59
N HIS A 69 -5.85 7.07 -22.35
CA HIS A 69 -4.64 7.37 -21.59
C HIS A 69 -3.40 6.74 -22.26
N ALA A 70 -3.48 5.48 -22.63
CA ALA A 70 -2.40 4.80 -23.36
C ALA A 70 -2.08 5.47 -24.71
N ALA A 71 -3.08 6.08 -25.35
CA ALA A 71 -2.91 6.88 -26.56
C ALA A 71 -2.42 8.33 -26.30
N GLY A 72 -2.25 8.74 -25.02
CA GLY A 72 -1.82 10.08 -24.64
C GLY A 72 -2.89 11.17 -24.82
N THR A 73 -4.16 10.81 -25.01
CA THR A 73 -5.27 11.76 -25.24
C THR A 73 -6.08 12.08 -23.98
N THR A 74 -5.88 11.33 -22.91
CA THR A 74 -6.54 11.54 -21.63
C THR A 74 -5.53 11.48 -20.48
N PRO A 75 -5.58 12.43 -19.51
CA PRO A 75 -4.67 12.44 -18.39
C PRO A 75 -4.97 11.30 -17.41
N LEU A 76 -3.95 10.83 -16.68
CA LEU A 76 -4.08 9.78 -15.67
C LEU A 76 -5.08 10.13 -14.57
N THR A 77 -5.26 11.42 -14.27
CA THR A 77 -6.25 11.89 -13.28
C THR A 77 -7.67 11.47 -13.61
N ALA A 78 -8.06 11.45 -14.89
CA ALA A 78 -9.37 10.99 -15.32
C ALA A 78 -9.52 9.48 -15.12
N VAL A 79 -8.47 8.71 -15.42
CA VAL A 79 -8.43 7.25 -15.16
C VAL A 79 -8.58 6.98 -13.66
N VAL A 80 -7.78 7.64 -12.82
CA VAL A 80 -7.82 7.46 -11.36
C VAL A 80 -9.18 7.85 -10.77
N ALA A 81 -9.77 8.96 -11.23
CA ALA A 81 -11.08 9.40 -10.77
C ALA A 81 -12.19 8.36 -11.08
N ARG A 82 -12.15 7.73 -12.26
CA ARG A 82 -13.09 6.66 -12.60
C ARG A 82 -12.77 5.37 -11.88
N LEU A 83 -11.50 5.00 -11.80
CA LEU A 83 -11.02 3.81 -11.08
C LEU A 83 -11.48 3.81 -9.63
N ALA A 84 -11.38 4.94 -8.93
CA ALA A 84 -11.79 5.07 -7.53
C ALA A 84 -13.27 4.69 -7.27
N GLN A 85 -14.11 4.72 -8.30
CA GLN A 85 -15.53 4.37 -8.24
C GLN A 85 -15.86 3.01 -8.87
N ALA A 86 -14.85 2.33 -9.41
CA ALA A 86 -15.03 1.08 -10.13
C ALA A 86 -14.80 -0.14 -9.23
N ARG A 87 -15.34 -1.28 -9.64
CA ARG A 87 -14.93 -2.58 -9.18
C ARG A 87 -13.65 -3.00 -9.92
N VAL A 88 -12.70 -3.56 -9.19
CA VAL A 88 -11.50 -4.21 -9.72
C VAL A 88 -11.46 -5.67 -9.30
N LEU A 89 -10.67 -6.47 -9.99
CA LEU A 89 -10.37 -7.85 -9.63
C LEU A 89 -8.93 -7.93 -9.12
N ILE A 90 -8.77 -8.48 -7.91
CA ILE A 90 -7.47 -8.74 -7.31
C ILE A 90 -7.10 -10.19 -7.63
N PRO A 91 -5.90 -10.46 -8.19
CA PRO A 91 -5.49 -11.82 -8.51
C PRO A 91 -5.06 -12.58 -7.25
N VAL A 92 -5.54 -13.81 -7.10
CA VAL A 92 -5.06 -14.76 -6.10
C VAL A 92 -4.45 -15.94 -6.84
N LEU A 93 -3.17 -16.24 -6.56
CA LEU A 93 -2.46 -17.41 -7.12
C LEU A 93 -2.42 -18.54 -6.10
N ALA A 94 -2.50 -19.78 -6.56
CA ALA A 94 -2.22 -20.95 -5.73
C ALA A 94 -0.72 -21.01 -5.42
N GLU A 95 -0.35 -21.46 -4.22
CA GLU A 95 1.03 -21.41 -3.67
C GLU A 95 2.14 -22.02 -4.55
N LEU A 96 1.80 -22.87 -5.51
CA LEU A 96 2.77 -23.59 -6.36
C LEU A 96 3.24 -22.82 -7.61
N GLU A 97 2.56 -21.71 -7.97
CA GLU A 97 2.82 -21.02 -9.25
C GLU A 97 3.44 -19.63 -9.08
N ALA A 98 3.77 -19.24 -7.83
CA ALA A 98 4.13 -17.86 -7.49
C ALA A 98 5.62 -17.50 -7.75
N GLU A 99 6.41 -18.36 -8.38
CA GLU A 99 7.81 -18.05 -8.74
C GLU A 99 7.93 -17.84 -10.25
N GLY A 100 8.03 -16.59 -10.67
CA GLY A 100 8.26 -16.25 -12.08
C GLY A 100 8.40 -14.75 -12.32
N THR A 101 9.06 -14.42 -13.42
CA THR A 101 9.09 -13.07 -13.97
C THR A 101 8.03 -13.01 -15.07
N THR A 102 7.20 -11.96 -15.09
CA THR A 102 6.27 -11.74 -16.20
C THR A 102 7.04 -11.37 -17.48
N ASP A 103 6.44 -11.56 -18.65
CA ASP A 103 7.06 -11.20 -19.95
C ASP A 103 7.45 -9.71 -20.05
N ASP A 104 6.87 -8.86 -19.23
CA ASP A 104 7.18 -7.42 -19.11
C ASP A 104 8.34 -7.12 -18.14
N GLY A 105 9.02 -8.12 -17.60
CA GLY A 105 10.18 -7.97 -16.74
C GLY A 105 9.86 -7.58 -15.28
N LEU A 106 8.59 -7.61 -14.90
CA LEU A 106 8.18 -7.41 -13.50
C LEU A 106 8.38 -8.70 -12.71
N ARG A 107 9.09 -8.62 -11.58
CA ARG A 107 9.25 -9.75 -10.66
C ARG A 107 8.01 -9.91 -9.81
N VAL A 108 7.57 -11.16 -9.65
CA VAL A 108 6.48 -11.52 -8.74
C VAL A 108 7.07 -11.86 -7.38
N ASP A 109 6.71 -11.13 -6.33
CA ASP A 109 7.17 -11.36 -4.97
C ASP A 109 6.08 -12.00 -4.10
N LYS A 110 6.46 -12.99 -3.27
CA LYS A 110 5.57 -13.92 -2.57
C LYS A 110 5.20 -13.51 -1.12
N GLU A 111 5.59 -12.35 -0.64
CA GLU A 111 5.38 -11.98 0.78
C GLU A 111 3.98 -11.43 1.11
N ALA A 112 2.99 -11.63 0.26
CA ALA A 112 1.63 -11.18 0.54
C ALA A 112 0.84 -12.22 1.34
N SER A 113 0.19 -11.80 2.39
CA SER A 113 -0.75 -12.60 3.17
C SER A 113 -1.81 -13.20 2.27
N ALA A 114 -2.01 -14.52 2.34
CA ALA A 114 -3.12 -15.24 1.72
C ALA A 114 -3.15 -15.30 0.16
N GLY A 115 -2.00 -15.38 -0.52
CA GLY A 115 -1.98 -15.66 -1.96
C GLY A 115 -2.25 -14.46 -2.87
N VAL A 116 -2.31 -13.24 -2.35
CA VAL A 116 -2.34 -12.00 -3.14
C VAL A 116 -0.93 -11.73 -3.67
N VAL A 117 -0.85 -11.39 -4.95
CA VAL A 117 0.42 -11.17 -5.65
C VAL A 117 0.82 -9.71 -5.61
N ALA A 118 2.07 -9.43 -5.27
CA ALA A 118 2.69 -8.12 -5.49
C ALA A 118 3.58 -8.17 -6.72
N LEU A 119 3.61 -7.09 -7.49
CA LEU A 119 4.57 -6.85 -8.55
C LEU A 119 5.68 -5.93 -8.03
N GLU A 120 6.92 -6.19 -8.44
CA GLU A 120 8.04 -5.28 -8.16
C GLU A 120 8.25 -4.36 -9.35
N ALA A 121 8.11 -3.05 -9.13
CA ALA A 121 8.44 -2.04 -10.12
C ALA A 121 9.96 -1.95 -10.34
N PRO A 122 10.44 -1.40 -11.47
CA PRO A 122 11.88 -1.28 -11.76
C PRO A 122 12.68 -0.49 -10.72
N ASP A 123 12.02 0.34 -9.94
CA ASP A 123 12.61 1.12 -8.83
C ASP A 123 12.58 0.40 -7.48
N GLY A 124 12.14 -0.86 -7.45
CA GLY A 124 12.06 -1.71 -6.26
C GLY A 124 10.80 -1.50 -5.42
N ARG A 125 9.90 -0.58 -5.81
CA ARG A 125 8.62 -0.40 -5.12
C ARG A 125 7.67 -1.53 -5.42
N ARG A 126 6.85 -1.91 -4.44
CA ARG A 126 5.80 -2.90 -4.61
C ARG A 126 4.53 -2.27 -5.16
N ALA A 127 3.87 -2.99 -6.06
CA ALA A 127 2.63 -2.61 -6.69
C ALA A 127 1.59 -3.72 -6.56
N LEU A 128 0.35 -3.36 -6.24
CA LEU A 128 -0.78 -4.28 -6.31
C LEU A 128 -1.29 -4.32 -7.77
N PRO A 129 -1.24 -5.46 -8.45
CA PRO A 129 -1.92 -5.62 -9.72
C PRO A 129 -3.42 -5.67 -9.50
N VAL A 130 -4.17 -4.91 -10.27
CA VAL A 130 -5.63 -4.94 -10.30
C VAL A 130 -6.11 -5.04 -11.74
N PHE A 131 -7.20 -5.78 -11.95
CA PHE A 131 -7.71 -6.03 -13.29
C PHE A 131 -9.12 -5.48 -13.46
N THR A 132 -9.38 -4.91 -14.62
CA THR A 132 -10.71 -4.39 -14.95
C THR A 132 -11.68 -5.53 -15.27
N SER A 133 -11.17 -6.64 -15.83
CA SER A 133 -11.98 -7.80 -16.24
C SER A 133 -11.29 -9.14 -16.00
N VAL A 134 -12.11 -10.20 -15.97
CA VAL A 134 -11.60 -11.59 -15.95
C VAL A 134 -10.76 -11.89 -17.19
N ALA A 135 -11.11 -11.33 -18.35
CA ALA A 135 -10.36 -11.52 -19.58
C ALA A 135 -8.96 -10.90 -19.49
N ALA A 136 -8.84 -9.68 -18.95
CA ALA A 136 -7.54 -9.02 -18.72
C ALA A 136 -6.67 -9.82 -17.73
N MET A 137 -7.26 -10.29 -16.63
CA MET A 137 -6.56 -11.13 -15.65
C MET A 137 -6.09 -12.46 -16.26
N ALA A 138 -6.95 -13.16 -17.00
CA ALA A 138 -6.61 -14.43 -17.63
C ALA A 138 -5.53 -14.28 -18.71
N ALA A 139 -5.50 -13.14 -19.41
CA ALA A 139 -4.41 -12.82 -20.38
C ALA A 139 -3.07 -12.61 -19.65
N TRP A 140 -3.08 -12.03 -18.46
CA TRP A 140 -1.88 -11.86 -17.63
C TRP A 140 -1.43 -13.20 -17.02
N HIS A 141 -2.35 -13.94 -16.40
CA HIS A 141 -2.05 -15.22 -15.76
C HIS A 141 -3.28 -16.13 -15.75
N PRO A 142 -3.30 -17.21 -16.58
CA PRO A 142 -4.49 -18.08 -16.72
C PRO A 142 -4.92 -18.80 -15.44
N GLY A 143 -3.98 -19.05 -14.51
CA GLY A 143 -4.24 -19.69 -13.21
C GLY A 143 -4.73 -18.74 -12.14
N ALA A 144 -4.73 -17.42 -12.36
CA ALA A 144 -5.16 -16.45 -11.38
C ALA A 144 -6.66 -16.53 -11.12
N ARG A 145 -7.05 -16.49 -9.84
CA ARG A 145 -8.44 -16.46 -9.41
C ARG A 145 -8.85 -15.02 -9.11
N PRO A 146 -9.94 -14.52 -9.72
CA PRO A 146 -10.40 -13.16 -9.50
C PRO A 146 -11.10 -13.02 -8.16
N VAL A 147 -10.69 -12.03 -7.37
CA VAL A 147 -11.41 -11.60 -6.17
C VAL A 147 -11.91 -10.18 -6.42
N PRO A 148 -13.23 -9.97 -6.57
CA PRO A 148 -13.79 -8.66 -6.81
C PRO A 148 -13.70 -7.78 -5.55
N ALA A 149 -13.32 -6.52 -5.73
CA ALA A 149 -13.23 -5.52 -4.69
C ALA A 149 -13.54 -4.11 -5.25
N ASP A 150 -14.01 -3.20 -4.40
CA ASP A 150 -14.00 -1.79 -4.73
C ASP A 150 -12.56 -1.30 -4.85
N ALA A 151 -12.23 -0.53 -5.88
CA ALA A 151 -10.87 -0.07 -6.10
C ALA A 151 -10.33 0.77 -4.93
N ALA A 152 -11.19 1.56 -4.24
CA ALA A 152 -10.80 2.27 -3.03
C ALA A 152 -10.39 1.31 -1.88
N ARG A 153 -11.06 0.16 -1.75
CA ARG A 153 -10.69 -0.88 -0.77
C ARG A 153 -9.40 -1.59 -1.17
N ALA A 154 -9.20 -1.84 -2.48
CA ALA A 154 -7.93 -2.37 -2.99
C ALA A 154 -6.77 -1.41 -2.70
N ALA A 155 -6.97 -0.11 -2.91
CA ALA A 155 -5.99 0.92 -2.56
C ALA A 155 -5.69 0.94 -1.04
N LEU A 156 -6.71 0.85 -0.19
CA LEU A 156 -6.51 0.77 1.26
C LEU A 156 -5.72 -0.48 1.67
N SER A 157 -5.99 -1.63 1.05
CA SER A 157 -5.24 -2.85 1.30
C SER A 157 -3.78 -2.71 0.87
N ALA A 158 -3.51 -2.12 -0.30
CA ALA A 158 -2.16 -1.85 -0.76
C ALA A 158 -1.38 -0.96 0.23
N VAL A 159 -2.01 0.11 0.71
CA VAL A 159 -1.42 0.99 1.74
C VAL A 159 -1.13 0.24 3.04
N SER A 160 -2.02 -0.66 3.47
CA SER A 160 -1.85 -1.45 4.70
C SER A 160 -0.68 -2.45 4.62
N GLU A 161 -0.36 -2.91 3.41
CA GLU A 161 0.76 -3.82 3.12
C GLU A 161 2.04 -3.06 2.72
N ASP A 162 2.07 -1.74 2.87
CA ASP A 162 3.18 -0.86 2.46
C ASP A 162 3.51 -0.97 0.95
N TRP A 163 2.50 -1.26 0.12
CA TRP A 163 2.64 -1.24 -1.32
C TRP A 163 2.34 0.14 -1.86
N ALA A 164 3.31 0.70 -2.55
CA ALA A 164 3.26 2.09 -2.94
C ALA A 164 2.38 2.36 -4.17
N LEU A 165 2.13 1.35 -5.01
CA LEU A 165 1.59 1.53 -6.36
C LEU A 165 0.40 0.60 -6.61
N LEU A 166 -0.48 0.98 -7.55
CA LEU A 166 -1.36 0.03 -8.23
C LEU A 166 -0.97 -0.05 -9.72
N VAL A 167 -1.06 -1.24 -10.29
CA VAL A 167 -0.95 -1.44 -11.74
C VAL A 167 -2.27 -1.97 -12.26
N VAL A 168 -2.91 -1.20 -13.12
CA VAL A 168 -4.19 -1.57 -13.74
C VAL A 168 -3.90 -2.33 -15.03
N ASP A 169 -4.47 -3.53 -15.17
CA ASP A 169 -4.32 -4.40 -16.33
C ASP A 169 -2.86 -4.57 -16.78
N PRO A 170 -1.93 -5.04 -15.89
CA PRO A 170 -0.55 -5.30 -16.26
C PRO A 170 -0.48 -6.27 -17.46
N ALA A 171 0.52 -6.10 -18.33
CA ALA A 171 0.67 -6.81 -19.59
C ALA A 171 -0.45 -6.58 -20.63
N GLY A 172 -1.43 -5.74 -20.34
CA GLY A 172 -2.48 -5.36 -21.27
C GLY A 172 -2.05 -4.23 -22.20
N PRO A 173 -2.73 -4.04 -23.34
CA PRO A 173 -2.41 -2.97 -24.31
C PRO A 173 -2.71 -1.56 -23.76
N ALA A 174 -3.45 -1.45 -22.68
CA ALA A 174 -3.86 -0.20 -22.04
C ALA A 174 -3.60 -0.25 -20.53
N SER A 175 -2.41 -0.72 -20.13
CA SER A 175 -1.98 -0.75 -18.73
C SER A 175 -1.76 0.67 -18.19
N ALA A 176 -2.09 0.89 -16.92
CA ALA A 176 -1.83 2.17 -16.25
C ALA A 176 -1.17 1.94 -14.88
N LEU A 177 -0.11 2.72 -14.60
CA LEU A 177 0.53 2.78 -13.30
C LEU A 177 -0.10 3.91 -12.48
N VAL A 178 -0.67 3.58 -11.34
CA VAL A 178 -1.24 4.54 -10.39
C VAL A 178 -0.19 4.84 -9.33
N PRO A 179 0.30 6.10 -9.27
CA PRO A 179 1.38 6.48 -8.35
C PRO A 179 0.93 6.52 -6.90
N ARG A 180 1.87 6.46 -5.97
CA ARG A 180 1.63 6.45 -4.53
C ARG A 180 0.67 7.54 -4.05
N PRO A 181 0.79 8.82 -4.44
CA PRO A 181 -0.16 9.84 -4.00
C PRO A 181 -1.60 9.58 -4.45
N ALA A 182 -1.78 9.02 -5.66
CA ALA A 182 -3.10 8.64 -6.16
C ALA A 182 -3.68 7.44 -5.39
N VAL A 183 -2.87 6.44 -5.07
CA VAL A 183 -3.28 5.28 -4.25
C VAL A 183 -3.73 5.75 -2.87
N TRP A 184 -2.98 6.65 -2.22
CA TRP A 184 -3.34 7.23 -0.94
C TRP A 184 -4.62 8.07 -1.00
N ALA A 185 -4.79 8.88 -2.04
CA ALA A 185 -6.01 9.65 -2.25
C ALA A 185 -7.23 8.73 -2.39
N MET A 186 -7.11 7.67 -3.22
CA MET A 186 -8.18 6.67 -3.39
C MET A 186 -8.52 5.96 -2.07
N ALA A 187 -7.51 5.52 -1.30
CA ALA A 187 -7.71 4.86 -0.01
C ALA A 187 -8.44 5.73 1.01
N ARG A 188 -8.27 7.05 0.93
CA ARG A 188 -8.91 8.06 1.79
C ARG A 188 -10.24 8.58 1.21
N GLY A 189 -10.64 8.15 0.03
CA GLY A 189 -11.84 8.66 -0.66
C GLY A 189 -11.71 10.11 -1.12
N LEU A 190 -10.49 10.58 -1.38
CA LEU A 190 -10.18 11.93 -1.84
C LEU A 190 -9.87 11.94 -3.34
N SER A 191 -10.06 13.09 -3.97
CA SER A 191 -9.58 13.32 -5.33
C SER A 191 -8.06 13.45 -5.34
N TRP A 192 -7.41 12.77 -6.30
CA TRP A 192 -5.98 12.94 -6.50
C TRP A 192 -5.66 14.17 -7.33
N GLU A 193 -4.72 14.96 -6.86
CA GLU A 193 -4.17 16.10 -7.56
C GLU A 193 -2.67 15.86 -7.80
N PRO A 194 -2.21 15.73 -9.04
CA PRO A 194 -0.80 15.46 -9.35
C PRO A 194 0.10 16.64 -8.98
N ALA A 195 1.36 16.34 -8.63
CA ALA A 195 2.34 17.37 -8.34
C ALA A 195 2.82 18.10 -9.61
N VAL A 196 2.69 17.49 -10.77
CA VAL A 196 3.08 18.06 -12.06
C VAL A 196 1.92 17.92 -13.05
N VAL A 197 1.54 19.03 -13.68
CA VAL A 197 0.51 19.11 -14.73
C VAL A 197 1.11 19.84 -15.92
N ASP A 198 1.02 19.25 -17.11
CA ASP A 198 1.53 19.83 -18.37
C ASP A 198 3.00 20.30 -18.28
N GLY A 199 3.82 19.53 -17.55
CA GLY A 199 5.24 19.84 -17.35
C GLY A 199 5.52 20.99 -16.37
N VAL A 200 4.51 21.44 -15.63
CA VAL A 200 4.62 22.49 -14.63
C VAL A 200 4.32 21.93 -13.24
N VAL A 201 5.22 22.19 -12.29
CA VAL A 201 5.01 21.82 -10.88
C VAL A 201 3.89 22.68 -10.30
N ALA A 202 2.96 22.05 -9.60
CA ALA A 202 1.88 22.74 -8.91
C ALA A 202 2.45 23.80 -7.95
N PRO A 203 1.90 25.04 -7.96
CA PRO A 203 2.49 26.16 -7.21
C PRO A 203 2.64 25.92 -5.71
N GLU A 204 1.71 25.20 -5.11
CA GLU A 204 1.77 24.83 -3.69
C GLU A 204 2.90 23.81 -3.42
N VAL A 205 3.10 22.83 -4.31
CA VAL A 205 4.21 21.87 -4.21
C VAL A 205 5.56 22.59 -4.38
N ALA A 206 5.66 23.47 -5.37
CA ALA A 206 6.87 24.26 -5.57
C ALA A 206 7.21 25.11 -4.35
N ARG A 207 6.21 25.74 -3.72
CA ARG A 207 6.40 26.52 -2.48
C ARG A 207 6.81 25.65 -1.30
N ALA A 208 6.21 24.47 -1.13
CA ALA A 208 6.55 23.53 -0.07
C ALA A 208 8.00 23.04 -0.22
N VAL A 209 8.41 22.64 -1.43
CA VAL A 209 9.81 22.26 -1.72
C VAL A 209 10.78 23.38 -1.37
N VAL A 210 10.49 24.62 -1.79
CA VAL A 210 11.35 25.78 -1.48
C VAL A 210 11.38 26.03 0.03
N ALA A 211 10.24 26.02 0.70
CA ALA A 211 10.15 26.27 2.14
C ALA A 211 10.91 25.19 2.95
N ALA A 212 10.74 23.91 2.59
CA ALA A 212 11.41 22.80 3.28
C ALA A 212 12.94 22.89 3.21
N VAL A 213 13.49 23.35 2.09
CA VAL A 213 14.95 23.40 1.85
C VAL A 213 15.56 24.74 2.26
N THR A 214 14.76 25.82 2.33
CA THR A 214 15.25 27.15 2.73
C THR A 214 15.89 27.12 4.11
N GLY A 215 17.07 27.68 4.24
CA GLY A 215 17.84 27.68 5.48
C GLY A 215 18.77 26.48 5.68
N THR A 216 18.77 25.52 4.76
CA THR A 216 19.78 24.45 4.78
C THR A 216 21.17 25.07 4.52
N PRO A 217 22.17 24.83 5.40
CA PRO A 217 23.51 25.35 5.23
C PRO A 217 24.11 25.02 3.86
N SER A 218 24.82 25.98 3.26
CA SER A 218 25.47 25.84 1.95
C SER A 218 24.51 25.68 0.75
N VAL A 219 23.21 25.83 0.92
CA VAL A 219 22.26 25.97 -0.17
C VAL A 219 22.02 27.44 -0.44
N ALA A 220 22.54 27.95 -1.55
CA ALA A 220 22.39 29.33 -1.96
C ALA A 220 21.01 29.61 -2.58
N SER A 221 20.47 28.68 -3.32
CA SER A 221 19.09 28.73 -3.85
C SER A 221 18.52 27.36 -4.13
N VAL A 222 17.19 27.29 -4.14
CA VAL A 222 16.41 26.09 -4.45
C VAL A 222 15.23 26.46 -5.34
N ARG A 223 14.88 25.58 -6.28
CA ARG A 223 13.65 25.66 -7.07
C ARG A 223 13.14 24.26 -7.40
N ALA A 224 11.84 24.14 -7.62
CA ALA A 224 11.20 22.92 -8.09
C ALA A 224 10.87 23.04 -9.59
N GLU A 225 11.19 22.02 -10.34
CA GLU A 225 10.90 21.89 -11.77
C GLU A 225 10.28 20.54 -12.04
N ALA A 226 9.59 20.36 -13.19
CA ALA A 226 9.22 19.03 -13.63
C ALA A 226 10.46 18.16 -13.83
N GLY A 227 10.41 16.94 -13.31
CA GLY A 227 11.53 16.02 -13.38
C GLY A 227 11.78 15.49 -14.79
N ARG A 228 12.92 14.87 -14.99
CA ARG A 228 13.28 14.16 -16.25
C ARG A 228 13.21 12.66 -16.08
N SER A 229 13.60 12.16 -14.92
CA SER A 229 13.60 10.75 -14.55
C SER A 229 12.63 10.46 -13.40
N GLN A 230 12.29 11.46 -12.61
CA GLN A 230 11.34 11.43 -11.51
C GLN A 230 10.25 12.48 -11.74
N GLU A 231 9.20 12.50 -10.91
CA GLU A 231 8.09 13.43 -11.07
C GLU A 231 8.52 14.89 -10.88
N VAL A 232 9.22 15.19 -9.79
CA VAL A 232 9.67 16.54 -9.46
C VAL A 232 11.19 16.57 -9.31
N ALA A 233 11.83 17.55 -9.95
CA ALA A 233 13.23 17.89 -9.76
C ALA A 233 13.39 19.03 -8.75
N VAL A 234 14.15 18.79 -7.69
CA VAL A 234 14.62 19.82 -6.76
C VAL A 234 15.99 20.27 -7.23
N VAL A 235 16.06 21.49 -7.76
CA VAL A 235 17.28 22.07 -8.34
C VAL A 235 17.93 22.95 -7.29
N LEU A 236 19.13 22.56 -6.85
CA LEU A 236 19.91 23.23 -5.81
C LEU A 236 21.07 23.96 -6.42
N ALA A 237 21.28 25.24 -6.07
CA ALA A 237 22.54 25.91 -6.25
C ALA A 237 23.29 25.89 -4.92
N LEU A 238 24.49 25.32 -4.89
CA LEU A 238 25.28 25.16 -3.68
C LEU A 238 26.42 26.18 -3.66
N GLU A 239 26.80 26.64 -2.47
CA GLU A 239 27.99 27.47 -2.25
C GLU A 239 29.24 26.73 -2.71
N PRO A 240 30.24 27.46 -3.26
CA PRO A 240 31.50 26.87 -3.68
C PRO A 240 32.34 26.41 -2.49
N GLY A 241 33.23 25.42 -2.74
CA GLY A 241 34.21 24.99 -1.75
C GLY A 241 33.76 23.80 -0.88
N LEU A 242 32.61 23.20 -1.13
CA LEU A 242 32.20 21.98 -0.43
C LEU A 242 33.13 20.83 -0.76
N THR A 243 33.57 20.12 0.26
CA THR A 243 34.17 18.80 0.12
C THR A 243 33.10 17.74 -0.25
N ARG A 244 33.53 16.56 -0.69
CA ARG A 244 32.59 15.46 -0.95
C ARG A 244 31.74 15.14 0.29
N ALA A 245 32.35 15.02 1.45
CA ALA A 245 31.62 14.76 2.71
C ALA A 245 30.66 15.90 3.05
N GLY A 246 31.03 17.15 2.78
CA GLY A 246 30.14 18.29 2.94
C GLY A 246 28.95 18.26 1.98
N LEU A 247 29.16 17.88 0.72
CA LEU A 247 28.09 17.70 -0.25
C LEU A 247 27.12 16.57 0.20
N ASP A 248 27.66 15.42 0.60
CA ASP A 248 26.84 14.30 1.06
C ASP A 248 25.99 14.68 2.28
N ALA A 249 26.55 15.46 3.22
CA ALA A 249 25.82 15.98 4.38
C ALA A 249 24.69 16.94 4.00
N VAL A 250 24.94 17.87 3.07
CA VAL A 250 23.90 18.79 2.58
C VAL A 250 22.77 18.02 1.89
N LEU A 251 23.09 17.06 1.02
CA LEU A 251 22.09 16.26 0.34
C LEU A 251 21.25 15.42 1.32
N ALA A 252 21.87 14.86 2.36
CA ALA A 252 21.17 14.15 3.41
C ALA A 252 20.19 15.05 4.18
N GLN A 253 20.61 16.29 4.51
CA GLN A 253 19.73 17.26 5.15
C GLN A 253 18.57 17.67 4.26
N VAL A 254 18.82 17.94 2.98
CA VAL A 254 17.77 18.28 2.01
C VAL A 254 16.78 17.13 1.88
N ASN A 255 17.24 15.88 1.73
CA ASN A 255 16.36 14.72 1.67
C ASN A 255 15.51 14.56 2.94
N ALA A 256 16.13 14.73 4.11
CA ALA A 256 15.41 14.67 5.39
C ALA A 256 14.34 15.77 5.51
N ALA A 257 14.67 16.99 5.09
CA ALA A 257 13.73 18.11 5.12
C ALA A 257 12.55 17.94 4.16
N LEU A 258 12.80 17.46 2.94
CA LEU A 258 11.75 17.15 1.96
C LEU A 258 10.86 16.00 2.43
N GLY A 259 11.45 14.95 3.03
CA GLY A 259 10.70 13.83 3.57
C GLY A 259 9.87 14.16 4.82
N ALA A 260 10.27 15.19 5.56
CA ALA A 260 9.53 15.68 6.73
C ALA A 260 8.40 16.67 6.38
N ASP A 261 8.40 17.24 5.17
CA ASP A 261 7.34 18.13 4.72
C ASP A 261 6.10 17.30 4.32
N GLU A 262 4.99 17.57 4.98
CA GLU A 262 3.74 16.82 4.81
C GLU A 262 3.19 16.93 3.39
N LEU A 263 3.19 18.15 2.81
CA LEU A 263 2.66 18.37 1.47
C LEU A 263 3.52 17.68 0.39
N VAL A 264 4.85 17.78 0.51
CA VAL A 264 5.78 17.09 -0.39
C VAL A 264 5.60 15.58 -0.27
N SER A 265 5.53 15.07 0.95
CA SER A 265 5.34 13.63 1.21
C SER A 265 3.99 13.10 0.71
N GLU A 266 2.92 13.88 0.81
CA GLU A 266 1.57 13.49 0.34
C GLU A 266 1.40 13.58 -1.18
N ARG A 267 1.95 14.65 -1.80
CA ARG A 267 1.61 15.02 -3.17
C ARG A 267 2.64 14.54 -4.21
N VAL A 268 3.89 14.33 -3.81
CA VAL A 268 4.97 13.98 -4.75
C VAL A 268 5.24 12.48 -4.72
N ASP A 269 5.16 11.82 -5.87
CA ASP A 269 5.47 10.39 -5.99
C ASP A 269 6.97 10.12 -5.90
N SER A 270 7.76 10.94 -6.58
CA SER A 270 9.21 10.73 -6.68
C SER A 270 9.95 12.04 -6.88
N LEU A 271 11.17 12.11 -6.31
CA LEU A 271 12.03 13.31 -6.37
C LEU A 271 13.37 12.98 -6.99
N GLU A 272 13.89 13.89 -7.81
CA GLU A 272 15.30 13.88 -8.19
C GLU A 272 15.99 15.17 -7.71
N LEU A 273 17.20 15.03 -7.20
CA LEU A 273 18.03 16.17 -6.84
C LEU A 273 18.98 16.53 -7.98
N ARG A 274 18.92 17.78 -8.44
CA ARG A 274 19.85 18.33 -9.41
C ARG A 274 20.70 19.38 -8.72
N VAL A 275 22.02 19.22 -8.77
CA VAL A 275 22.96 20.08 -8.07
C VAL A 275 23.75 20.89 -9.07
N GLY A 276 23.80 22.22 -8.86
CA GLY A 276 24.63 23.17 -9.57
C GLY A 276 25.44 24.03 -8.59
N ARG A 277 26.35 24.84 -9.13
CA ARG A 277 27.07 25.86 -8.34
C ARG A 277 26.27 27.15 -8.33
N ALA A 278 26.28 27.84 -7.20
CA ALA A 278 25.85 29.25 -7.15
C ALA A 278 26.80 30.07 -8.02
N GLY A 279 26.22 30.86 -8.93
CA GLY A 279 26.95 31.76 -9.81
C GLY A 279 27.31 33.06 -9.12
#